data_cdd1b15674d618774dbe5c7abdbec69a
#
_entry.id   cdd1b15674d618774dbe5c7abdbec69a
#
_cell.length_a   1.000
_cell.length_b   1.000
_cell.length_c   1.000
_cell.angle_alpha   90.00
_cell.angle_beta   90.00
_cell.angle_gamma   90.00
#
_symmetry.space_group_name_H-M   'P 1'
#
loop_
_entity.id
_entity.type
_entity.pdbx_description
1 polymer ?
#
loop_
_entity_poly.entity_id
_entity_poly.type
_entity_poly.pdbx_seq_one_letter_code
_entity_poly.pdbx_strand_id
1 'polypeptide(L)'
;SHTHWDHIQGFPHFDPLYRDNTRITVHSLKHEGRSLAKIFREQQRSPFFPVSLDDVKADVQFVEHEDGETFSVGSIAVTSRRLNHPGVAGGYRLEHGNSAVAYVCDVDLYGLLLLAHELPASSTDDQRLEELRNRARDLAHRVDWVVCDTFFLPDEYVPDWGHSSIDDALQLAREVDAHGLLLFHHRPGRDDTELDSLQRRYQDEAGGEFDVLASKEGLEISL
;
A
#
# COMPACT_ATOMS: atom_id res chain seq x y z
N SER A 1 -0.28 2.38 4.65
CA SER A 1 -1.24 1.41 4.15
C SER A 1 -1.94 0.67 5.30
N HIS A 2 -1.19 0.04 6.21
CA HIS A 2 -1.74 -0.77 7.31
C HIS A 2 -0.75 -0.86 8.49
N THR A 3 -1.12 -1.61 9.54
CA THR A 3 -0.41 -1.62 10.82
C THR A 3 0.37 -2.91 11.09
N HIS A 4 0.75 -3.69 10.06
CA HIS A 4 1.74 -4.74 10.26
C HIS A 4 3.07 -4.14 10.70
N TRP A 5 3.85 -4.93 11.41
CA TRP A 5 5.04 -4.42 12.12
C TRP A 5 6.08 -3.81 11.19
N ASP A 6 6.33 -4.42 10.05
CA ASP A 6 7.28 -3.95 9.03
C ASP A 6 6.90 -2.61 8.40
N HIS A 7 5.62 -2.21 8.45
CA HIS A 7 5.14 -0.92 7.96
C HIS A 7 5.11 0.19 9.01
N ILE A 8 5.12 -0.16 10.30
CA ILE A 8 5.06 0.82 11.38
C ILE A 8 6.32 0.86 12.26
N GLN A 9 7.23 -0.12 12.13
CA GLN A 9 8.41 -0.22 13.00
C GLN A 9 9.33 1.01 12.94
N GLY A 10 9.34 1.75 11.84
CA GLY A 10 10.11 2.98 11.69
C GLY A 10 9.49 4.20 12.38
N PHE A 11 8.19 4.17 12.69
CA PHE A 11 7.48 5.32 13.23
C PHE A 11 8.07 5.83 14.56
N PRO A 12 8.40 4.99 15.56
CA PRO A 12 9.03 5.42 16.80
C PRO A 12 10.38 6.12 16.61
N HIS A 13 11.05 5.88 15.49
CA HIS A 13 12.36 6.47 15.14
C HIS A 13 12.23 7.65 14.16
N PHE A 14 11.03 8.07 13.82
CA PHE A 14 10.79 9.18 12.90
C PHE A 14 11.15 10.50 13.58
N ASP A 15 12.30 11.07 13.24
CA ASP A 15 12.88 12.25 13.87
C ASP A 15 11.91 13.45 14.02
N PRO A 16 11.00 13.75 13.07
CA PRO A 16 10.01 14.81 13.24
C PRO A 16 9.11 14.66 14.48
N LEU A 17 8.90 13.45 15.02
CA LEU A 17 8.14 13.24 16.26
C LEU A 17 8.75 13.98 17.46
N TYR A 18 10.06 14.19 17.44
CA TYR A 18 10.85 14.75 18.54
C TYR A 18 11.20 16.23 18.35
N ARG A 19 10.60 16.88 17.34
CA ARG A 19 10.81 18.29 17.03
C ARG A 19 9.64 19.13 17.53
N ASP A 20 9.96 20.24 18.20
CA ASP A 20 8.96 21.22 18.60
C ASP A 20 8.29 21.87 17.38
N ASN A 21 7.03 22.27 17.51
CA ASN A 21 6.23 22.91 16.47
C ASN A 21 6.01 22.06 15.20
N THR A 22 6.18 20.75 15.29
CA THR A 22 5.86 19.81 14.22
C THR A 22 4.43 19.30 14.37
N ARG A 23 3.70 19.26 13.25
CA ARG A 23 2.39 18.59 13.19
C ARG A 23 2.47 17.41 12.23
N ILE A 24 2.00 16.25 12.68
CA ILE A 24 1.96 15.01 11.91
C ILE A 24 0.53 14.50 11.91
N THR A 25 -0.02 14.24 10.74
CA THR A 25 -1.32 13.57 10.61
C THR A 25 -1.11 12.20 9.98
N VAL A 26 -1.51 11.16 10.69
CA VAL A 26 -1.45 9.77 10.23
C VAL A 26 -2.83 9.37 9.76
N HIS A 27 -2.96 9.06 8.47
CA HIS A 27 -4.20 8.61 7.86
C HIS A 27 -4.18 7.09 7.67
N SER A 28 -5.31 6.41 7.88
CA SER A 28 -5.50 4.98 7.63
C SER A 28 -6.98 4.70 7.34
N LEU A 29 -7.27 3.51 6.83
CA LEU A 29 -8.63 2.98 6.91
C LEU A 29 -8.98 2.65 8.36
N LYS A 30 -10.26 2.73 8.67
CA LYS A 30 -10.82 2.47 9.99
C LYS A 30 -10.62 1.01 10.40
N HIS A 31 -10.07 0.82 11.58
CA HIS A 31 -9.91 -0.49 12.19
C HIS A 31 -11.12 -0.84 13.06
N GLU A 32 -11.69 -2.03 12.88
CA GLU A 32 -12.74 -2.50 13.75
C GLU A 32 -12.22 -2.81 15.15
N GLY A 33 -12.93 -2.32 16.18
CA GLY A 33 -12.67 -2.63 17.57
C GLY A 33 -11.42 -2.00 18.19
N ARG A 34 -10.56 -1.33 17.41
CA ARG A 34 -9.33 -0.69 17.91
C ARG A 34 -8.95 0.53 17.07
N SER A 35 -8.89 1.71 17.68
CA SER A 35 -8.49 2.91 16.95
C SER A 35 -7.01 2.91 16.56
N LEU A 36 -6.69 3.56 15.43
CA LEU A 36 -5.32 3.75 14.96
C LEU A 36 -4.41 4.35 16.04
N ALA A 37 -4.89 5.39 16.73
CA ALA A 37 -4.15 6.01 17.84
C ALA A 37 -3.79 5.01 18.95
N LYS A 38 -4.69 4.07 19.26
CA LYS A 38 -4.42 3.04 20.27
C LYS A 38 -3.35 2.06 19.82
N ILE A 39 -3.34 1.68 18.53
CA ILE A 39 -2.32 0.79 17.96
C ILE A 39 -0.94 1.42 18.08
N PHE A 40 -0.77 2.68 17.69
CA PHE A 40 0.51 3.38 17.78
C PHE A 40 0.96 3.64 19.23
N ARG A 41 0.03 3.91 20.16
CA ARG A 41 0.37 4.01 21.60
C ARG A 41 0.84 2.67 22.16
N GLU A 42 0.24 1.56 21.75
CA GLU A 42 0.67 0.23 22.19
C GLU A 42 2.04 -0.13 21.65
N GLN A 43 2.37 0.28 20.42
CA GLN A 43 3.70 0.10 19.83
C GLN A 43 4.78 0.83 20.63
N GLN A 44 4.51 2.05 21.09
CA GLN A 44 5.47 2.91 21.78
C GLN A 44 5.38 2.85 23.31
N ARG A 45 4.88 1.76 23.88
CA ARG A 45 4.86 1.59 25.33
C ARG A 45 6.02 0.77 25.86
N SER A 46 6.40 1.02 27.14
CA SER A 46 7.30 0.13 27.87
C SER A 46 6.73 -1.31 27.93
N PRO A 47 7.54 -2.38 27.78
CA PRO A 47 9.01 -2.36 27.66
C PRO A 47 9.52 -2.26 26.21
N PHE A 48 8.67 -2.08 25.20
CA PHE A 48 9.05 -2.15 23.78
C PHE A 48 9.78 -0.89 23.31
N PHE A 49 9.38 0.28 23.81
CA PHE A 49 9.99 1.55 23.44
C PHE A 49 10.09 2.49 24.66
N PRO A 50 11.20 3.25 24.80
CA PRO A 50 11.44 4.06 26.01
C PRO A 50 10.66 5.37 26.05
N VAL A 51 10.19 5.88 24.90
CA VAL A 51 9.45 7.14 24.79
C VAL A 51 8.01 6.84 24.40
N SER A 52 7.06 7.19 25.27
CA SER A 52 5.63 7.06 24.97
C SER A 52 5.23 8.00 23.84
N LEU A 53 4.26 7.60 23.03
CA LEU A 53 3.67 8.49 22.02
C LEU A 53 3.07 9.78 22.64
N ASP A 54 2.63 9.72 23.89
CA ASP A 54 2.10 10.89 24.60
C ASP A 54 3.21 11.84 25.09
N ASP A 55 4.49 11.43 25.06
CA ASP A 55 5.64 12.21 25.49
C ASP A 55 6.44 12.80 24.30
N VAL A 56 6.02 12.54 23.03
CA VAL A 56 6.68 13.16 21.88
C VAL A 56 6.35 14.66 21.79
N LYS A 57 7.21 15.42 21.10
CA LYS A 57 7.08 16.89 20.99
C LYS A 57 6.12 17.34 19.89
N ALA A 58 5.96 16.51 18.86
CA ALA A 58 5.06 16.82 17.77
C ALA A 58 3.59 16.70 18.18
N ASP A 59 2.72 17.53 17.56
CA ASP A 59 1.27 17.35 17.59
C ASP A 59 0.90 16.23 16.62
N VAL A 60 0.61 15.03 17.14
CA VAL A 60 0.29 13.85 16.33
C VAL A 60 -1.20 13.59 16.30
N GLN A 61 -1.79 13.62 15.13
CA GLN A 61 -3.20 13.37 14.89
C GLN A 61 -3.38 12.07 14.09
N PHE A 62 -4.41 11.30 14.43
CA PHE A 62 -4.79 10.07 13.73
C PHE A 62 -6.18 10.27 13.13
N VAL A 63 -6.28 10.04 11.82
CA VAL A 63 -7.51 10.16 11.06
C VAL A 63 -7.82 8.83 10.41
N GLU A 64 -8.99 8.29 10.73
CA GLU A 64 -9.46 7.01 10.17
C GLU A 64 -10.56 7.28 9.15
N HIS A 65 -10.44 6.68 7.97
CA HIS A 65 -11.34 6.85 6.83
C HIS A 65 -12.16 5.58 6.58
N GLU A 66 -13.36 5.75 6.09
CA GLU A 66 -14.17 4.61 5.61
C GLU A 66 -13.68 4.13 4.23
N ASP A 67 -13.98 2.87 3.88
CA ASP A 67 -13.68 2.34 2.54
C ASP A 67 -14.42 3.14 1.46
N GLY A 68 -13.70 3.63 0.46
CA GLY A 68 -14.22 4.47 -0.61
C GLY A 68 -14.30 5.95 -0.27
N GLU A 69 -13.85 6.38 0.90
CA GLU A 69 -13.82 7.80 1.25
C GLU A 69 -12.75 8.55 0.45
N THR A 70 -13.10 9.77 0.03
CA THR A 70 -12.15 10.71 -0.58
C THR A 70 -11.95 11.90 0.37
N PHE A 71 -10.69 12.20 0.67
CA PHE A 71 -10.27 13.30 1.53
C PHE A 71 -9.14 14.10 0.89
N SER A 72 -8.75 15.22 1.50
CA SER A 72 -7.68 16.07 0.97
C SER A 72 -6.49 16.15 1.93
N VAL A 73 -5.29 16.07 1.36
CA VAL A 73 -4.03 16.36 2.04
C VAL A 73 -3.35 17.52 1.31
N GLY A 74 -3.48 18.72 1.83
CA GLY A 74 -3.09 19.93 1.10
C GLY A 74 -3.91 20.07 -0.18
N SER A 75 -3.24 20.14 -1.33
CA SER A 75 -3.87 20.22 -2.66
C SER A 75 -4.10 18.84 -3.32
N ILE A 76 -3.74 17.76 -2.65
CA ILE A 76 -3.88 16.39 -3.18
C ILE A 76 -5.22 15.82 -2.71
N ALA A 77 -6.03 15.35 -3.65
CA ALA A 77 -7.20 14.51 -3.35
C ALA A 77 -6.73 13.05 -3.18
N VAL A 78 -7.21 12.39 -2.12
CA VAL A 78 -6.84 11.00 -1.79
C VAL A 78 -8.10 10.18 -1.64
N THR A 79 -8.24 9.14 -2.46
CA THR A 79 -9.31 8.14 -2.33
C THR A 79 -8.72 6.88 -1.73
N SER A 80 -9.35 6.35 -0.69
CA SER A 80 -8.91 5.13 0.01
C SER A 80 -9.82 3.95 -0.29
N ARG A 81 -9.24 2.75 -0.47
CA ARG A 81 -9.99 1.50 -0.66
C ARG A 81 -9.35 0.37 0.12
N ARG A 82 -10.19 -0.52 0.65
CA ARG A 82 -9.74 -1.76 1.28
C ARG A 82 -9.19 -2.73 0.23
N LEU A 83 -8.00 -3.28 0.49
CA LEU A 83 -7.34 -4.28 -0.35
C LEU A 83 -7.45 -5.68 0.25
N ASN A 84 -7.24 -6.72 -0.58
CA ASN A 84 -7.20 -8.12 -0.17
C ASN A 84 -5.85 -8.45 0.50
N HIS A 85 -5.78 -8.21 1.80
CA HIS A 85 -4.60 -8.49 2.62
C HIS A 85 -5.04 -8.79 4.06
N PRO A 86 -4.35 -9.66 4.81
CA PRO A 86 -4.68 -9.92 6.21
C PRO A 86 -4.65 -8.63 7.05
N GLY A 87 -5.64 -8.41 7.88
CA GLY A 87 -5.81 -7.17 8.63
C GLY A 87 -6.41 -6.03 7.78
N VAL A 88 -6.33 -4.77 8.25
CA VAL A 88 -6.88 -3.60 7.55
C VAL A 88 -5.82 -2.97 6.67
N ALA A 89 -5.74 -3.37 5.40
CA ALA A 89 -4.83 -2.78 4.43
C ALA A 89 -5.55 -1.83 3.48
N GLY A 90 -5.05 -0.60 3.37
CA GLY A 90 -5.58 0.44 2.51
C GLY A 90 -4.71 0.68 1.27
N GLY A 91 -5.33 0.63 0.09
CA GLY A 91 -4.78 1.23 -1.11
C GLY A 91 -5.26 2.67 -1.26
N TYR A 92 -4.52 3.47 -2.01
CA TYR A 92 -4.79 4.90 -2.15
C TYR A 92 -4.59 5.36 -3.59
N ARG A 93 -5.53 6.18 -4.07
CA ARG A 93 -5.37 6.98 -5.28
C ARG A 93 -5.11 8.41 -4.87
N LEU A 94 -4.01 8.99 -5.36
CA LEU A 94 -3.60 10.37 -5.11
C LEU A 94 -3.71 11.16 -6.39
N GLU A 95 -4.43 12.29 -6.37
CA GLU A 95 -4.68 13.11 -7.54
C GLU A 95 -4.31 14.57 -7.28
N HIS A 96 -3.57 15.18 -8.22
CA HIS A 96 -3.24 16.60 -8.20
C HIS A 96 -3.20 17.16 -9.62
N GLY A 97 -4.08 18.12 -9.92
CA GLY A 97 -4.22 18.63 -11.28
C GLY A 97 -4.67 17.55 -12.25
N ASN A 98 -3.84 17.25 -13.25
CA ASN A 98 -4.12 16.20 -14.23
C ASN A 98 -3.35 14.90 -13.94
N SER A 99 -2.54 14.88 -12.87
CA SER A 99 -1.70 13.72 -12.52
C SER A 99 -2.35 12.86 -11.45
N ALA A 100 -2.15 11.57 -11.57
CA ALA A 100 -2.67 10.57 -10.63
C ALA A 100 -1.66 9.45 -10.38
N VAL A 101 -1.55 9.02 -9.13
CA VAL A 101 -0.76 7.86 -8.71
C VAL A 101 -1.62 6.94 -7.86
N ALA A 102 -1.55 5.64 -8.10
CA ALA A 102 -2.16 4.64 -7.25
C ALA A 102 -1.11 3.91 -6.41
N TYR A 103 -1.36 3.79 -5.12
CA TYR A 103 -0.60 2.94 -4.20
C TYR A 103 -1.43 1.70 -3.89
N VAL A 104 -1.04 0.56 -4.45
CA VAL A 104 -1.72 -0.73 -4.34
C VAL A 104 -0.70 -1.73 -3.81
N CYS A 105 -0.36 -1.57 -2.52
CA CYS A 105 0.68 -2.36 -1.87
C CYS A 105 0.13 -3.14 -0.69
N ASP A 106 0.74 -4.30 -0.44
CA ASP A 106 0.25 -5.33 0.48
C ASP A 106 -1.13 -5.80 0.05
N VAL A 107 -1.12 -6.56 -1.04
CA VAL A 107 -2.34 -7.08 -1.65
C VAL A 107 -2.05 -8.40 -2.37
N ASP A 108 -2.93 -9.37 -2.19
CA ASP A 108 -3.03 -10.55 -3.05
C ASP A 108 -4.12 -10.30 -4.10
N LEU A 109 -3.69 -9.90 -5.32
CA LEU A 109 -4.62 -9.48 -6.38
C LEU A 109 -5.42 -10.65 -6.97
N TYR A 110 -4.75 -11.78 -7.24
CA TYR A 110 -5.36 -12.88 -8.00
C TYR A 110 -5.33 -14.23 -7.27
N GLY A 111 -4.84 -14.26 -6.04
CA GLY A 111 -4.76 -15.45 -5.21
C GLY A 111 -6.03 -15.70 -4.37
N LEU A 112 -5.85 -15.94 -3.09
CA LEU A 112 -6.93 -16.34 -2.20
C LEU A 112 -7.68 -15.15 -1.58
N LEU A 113 -8.94 -15.35 -1.22
CA LEU A 113 -9.69 -14.39 -0.44
C LEU A 113 -9.23 -14.42 1.03
N LEU A 114 -8.58 -13.34 1.48
CA LEU A 114 -8.02 -13.21 2.83
C LEU A 114 -8.97 -12.54 3.83
N LEU A 115 -10.03 -11.89 3.34
CA LEU A 115 -11.01 -11.13 4.13
C LEU A 115 -12.38 -11.81 4.21
N ALA A 116 -12.46 -13.14 4.06
CA ALA A 116 -13.73 -13.89 4.00
C ALA A 116 -14.67 -13.59 5.18
N HIS A 117 -14.11 -13.38 6.37
CA HIS A 117 -14.88 -13.12 7.61
C HIS A 117 -15.34 -11.66 7.76
N GLU A 118 -14.80 -10.73 6.95
CA GLU A 118 -15.10 -9.28 7.05
C GLU A 118 -16.14 -8.82 6.01
N LEU A 119 -16.46 -9.68 5.04
CA LEU A 119 -17.42 -9.36 3.98
C LEU A 119 -18.78 -10.01 4.23
N PRO A 120 -19.88 -9.45 3.70
CA PRO A 120 -21.22 -10.00 3.92
C PRO A 120 -21.33 -11.49 3.50
N ALA A 121 -21.93 -12.31 4.34
CA ALA A 121 -22.11 -13.74 4.09
C ALA A 121 -23.05 -14.07 2.91
N SER A 122 -23.66 -13.07 2.30
CA SER A 122 -24.61 -13.22 1.19
C SER A 122 -23.99 -13.46 -0.19
N SER A 123 -22.65 -13.33 -0.32
CA SER A 123 -21.90 -13.52 -1.57
C SER A 123 -20.97 -14.73 -1.50
N THR A 124 -20.61 -15.31 -2.64
CA THR A 124 -19.59 -16.36 -2.72
C THR A 124 -18.18 -15.76 -2.53
N ASP A 125 -17.20 -16.59 -2.19
CA ASP A 125 -15.81 -16.14 -2.03
C ASP A 125 -15.25 -15.57 -3.34
N ASP A 126 -15.61 -16.16 -4.49
CA ASP A 126 -15.21 -15.63 -5.81
C ASP A 126 -15.79 -14.22 -6.07
N GLN A 127 -17.06 -13.99 -5.70
CA GLN A 127 -17.68 -12.67 -5.84
C GLN A 127 -17.02 -11.63 -4.95
N ARG A 128 -16.67 -12.01 -3.72
CA ARG A 128 -15.97 -11.13 -2.77
C ARG A 128 -14.56 -10.79 -3.23
N LEU A 129 -13.84 -11.78 -3.74
CA LEU A 129 -12.51 -11.60 -4.28
C LEU A 129 -12.54 -10.67 -5.50
N GLU A 130 -13.50 -10.87 -6.41
CA GLU A 130 -13.66 -9.98 -7.57
C GLU A 130 -14.04 -8.55 -7.16
N GLU A 131 -14.84 -8.38 -6.11
CA GLU A 131 -15.12 -7.04 -5.56
C GLU A 131 -13.84 -6.35 -5.06
N LEU A 132 -12.97 -7.07 -4.35
CA LEU A 132 -11.68 -6.52 -3.86
C LEU A 132 -10.72 -6.21 -5.01
N ARG A 133 -10.69 -7.05 -6.06
CA ARG A 133 -9.95 -6.75 -7.30
C ARG A 133 -10.46 -5.48 -7.97
N ASN A 134 -11.78 -5.31 -8.06
CA ASN A 134 -12.36 -4.11 -8.63
C ASN A 134 -12.00 -2.86 -7.84
N ARG A 135 -11.88 -2.92 -6.51
CA ARG A 135 -11.38 -1.80 -5.69
C ARG A 135 -9.95 -1.42 -6.05
N ALA A 136 -9.06 -2.39 -6.27
CA ALA A 136 -7.69 -2.13 -6.72
C ALA A 136 -7.68 -1.53 -8.14
N ARG A 137 -8.50 -2.06 -9.06
CA ARG A 137 -8.67 -1.51 -10.43
C ARG A 137 -9.21 -0.08 -10.40
N ASP A 138 -10.20 0.22 -9.56
CA ASP A 138 -10.78 1.57 -9.43
C ASP A 138 -9.72 2.60 -9.00
N LEU A 139 -8.87 2.23 -8.03
CA LEU A 139 -7.76 3.10 -7.60
C LEU A 139 -6.77 3.35 -8.72
N ALA A 140 -6.43 2.30 -9.47
CA ALA A 140 -5.35 2.30 -10.44
C ALA A 140 -5.79 2.69 -11.86
N HIS A 141 -7.09 2.96 -12.10
CA HIS A 141 -7.59 3.23 -13.44
C HIS A 141 -6.99 4.50 -14.04
N ARG A 142 -6.25 4.33 -15.16
CA ARG A 142 -5.64 5.39 -15.97
C ARG A 142 -4.81 6.38 -15.17
N VAL A 143 -3.98 5.87 -14.25
CA VAL A 143 -3.01 6.67 -13.50
C VAL A 143 -1.70 6.79 -14.26
N ASP A 144 -0.91 7.81 -13.92
CA ASP A 144 0.45 7.95 -14.43
C ASP A 144 1.33 6.82 -13.92
N TRP A 145 1.20 6.45 -12.64
CA TRP A 145 1.95 5.34 -12.04
C TRP A 145 1.10 4.52 -11.07
N VAL A 146 1.23 3.19 -11.20
CA VAL A 146 0.80 2.25 -10.16
C VAL A 146 2.01 1.81 -9.35
N VAL A 147 2.03 2.12 -8.07
CA VAL A 147 2.97 1.53 -7.10
C VAL A 147 2.33 0.25 -6.60
N CYS A 148 2.86 -0.90 -7.02
CA CYS A 148 2.20 -2.18 -6.79
C CYS A 148 3.07 -3.16 -6.01
N ASP A 149 2.42 -3.99 -5.18
CA ASP A 149 3.03 -5.14 -4.52
C ASP A 149 3.62 -6.11 -5.55
N THR A 150 4.89 -6.42 -5.39
CA THR A 150 5.64 -7.33 -6.27
C THR A 150 6.57 -8.22 -5.46
N PHE A 151 6.06 -8.71 -4.33
CA PHE A 151 6.84 -9.51 -3.39
C PHE A 151 7.33 -10.82 -4.02
N PHE A 152 6.47 -11.50 -4.79
CA PHE A 152 6.77 -12.80 -5.36
C PHE A 152 7.15 -12.74 -6.84
N LEU A 153 7.99 -13.70 -7.27
CA LEU A 153 7.95 -14.23 -8.61
C LEU A 153 6.84 -15.30 -8.69
N PRO A 154 6.28 -15.60 -9.87
CA PRO A 154 5.17 -16.57 -9.98
C PRO A 154 5.45 -17.94 -9.37
N ASP A 155 6.69 -18.43 -9.51
CA ASP A 155 7.14 -19.71 -8.96
C ASP A 155 7.49 -19.67 -7.46
N GLU A 156 7.50 -18.49 -6.87
CA GLU A 156 7.75 -18.27 -5.43
C GLU A 156 6.47 -18.00 -4.65
N TYR A 157 5.30 -17.90 -5.31
CA TYR A 157 4.05 -17.52 -4.69
C TYR A 157 3.70 -18.45 -3.52
N VAL A 158 3.40 -17.85 -2.38
CA VAL A 158 2.96 -18.53 -1.16
C VAL A 158 1.55 -18.07 -0.80
N PRO A 159 0.54 -18.96 -0.88
CA PRO A 159 -0.82 -18.63 -0.45
C PRO A 159 -0.86 -18.12 1.00
N ASP A 160 -1.88 -17.35 1.34
CA ASP A 160 -2.16 -16.80 2.68
C ASP A 160 -1.16 -15.74 3.20
N TRP A 161 -0.14 -15.37 2.42
CA TRP A 161 0.78 -14.29 2.81
C TRP A 161 0.25 -12.90 2.49
N GLY A 162 -0.66 -12.80 1.52
CA GLY A 162 -1.31 -11.54 1.19
C GLY A 162 -0.51 -10.64 0.25
N HIS A 163 0.32 -11.24 -0.61
CA HIS A 163 1.17 -10.52 -1.56
C HIS A 163 0.98 -11.06 -2.98
N SER A 164 1.20 -10.15 -3.94
CA SER A 164 1.13 -10.44 -5.37
C SER A 164 2.47 -10.87 -5.96
N SER A 165 2.41 -11.51 -7.11
CA SER A 165 3.57 -11.68 -7.98
C SER A 165 3.78 -10.45 -8.88
N ILE A 166 4.96 -10.35 -9.50
CA ILE A 166 5.23 -9.29 -10.49
C ILE A 166 4.29 -9.46 -11.69
N ASP A 167 3.97 -10.69 -12.10
CA ASP A 167 3.04 -10.98 -13.21
C ASP A 167 1.64 -10.45 -12.91
N ASP A 168 1.17 -10.58 -11.65
CA ASP A 168 -0.11 -10.02 -11.21
C ASP A 168 -0.13 -8.48 -11.30
N ALA A 169 0.98 -7.85 -10.92
CA ALA A 169 1.12 -6.40 -11.03
C ALA A 169 1.12 -5.92 -12.49
N LEU A 170 1.79 -6.64 -13.39
CA LEU A 170 1.74 -6.38 -14.84
C LEU A 170 0.32 -6.54 -15.38
N GLN A 171 -0.37 -7.60 -14.96
CA GLN A 171 -1.76 -7.83 -15.36
C GLN A 171 -2.65 -6.67 -14.91
N LEU A 172 -2.53 -6.23 -13.65
CA LEU A 172 -3.27 -5.07 -13.17
C LEU A 172 -2.99 -3.83 -14.01
N ALA A 173 -1.71 -3.50 -14.26
CA ALA A 173 -1.32 -2.32 -15.04
C ALA A 173 -1.95 -2.30 -16.45
N ARG A 174 -2.01 -3.47 -17.11
CA ARG A 174 -2.70 -3.63 -18.42
C ARG A 174 -4.21 -3.44 -18.30
N GLU A 175 -4.85 -4.08 -17.31
CA GLU A 175 -6.31 -4.03 -17.11
C GLU A 175 -6.83 -2.61 -16.84
N VAL A 176 -5.98 -1.73 -16.27
CA VAL A 176 -6.37 -0.39 -15.84
C VAL A 176 -5.85 0.74 -16.74
N ASP A 177 -5.19 0.41 -17.86
CA ASP A 177 -4.57 1.37 -18.78
C ASP A 177 -3.61 2.34 -18.04
N ALA A 178 -2.77 1.83 -17.13
CA ALA A 178 -1.77 2.63 -16.44
C ALA A 178 -0.63 3.03 -17.39
N HIS A 179 -0.03 4.22 -17.19
CA HIS A 179 1.10 4.66 -18.00
C HIS A 179 2.44 4.11 -17.48
N GLY A 180 2.53 3.76 -16.21
CA GLY A 180 3.72 3.16 -15.60
C GLY A 180 3.41 2.26 -14.42
N LEU A 181 4.28 1.28 -14.21
CA LEU A 181 4.26 0.35 -13.09
C LEU A 181 5.54 0.48 -12.28
N LEU A 182 5.42 0.80 -11.00
CA LEU A 182 6.52 0.78 -10.05
C LEU A 182 6.47 -0.51 -9.25
N LEU A 183 7.45 -1.39 -9.47
CA LEU A 183 7.63 -2.61 -8.69
C LEU A 183 8.02 -2.21 -7.27
N PHE A 184 7.20 -2.54 -6.29
CA PHE A 184 7.37 -2.13 -4.90
C PHE A 184 7.22 -3.33 -3.97
N HIS A 185 7.58 -3.18 -2.69
CA HIS A 185 7.50 -4.23 -1.69
C HIS A 185 8.33 -5.47 -2.07
N HIS A 186 9.60 -5.24 -2.42
CA HIS A 186 10.51 -6.32 -2.82
C HIS A 186 10.73 -7.33 -1.69
N ARG A 187 10.71 -8.62 -2.05
CA ARG A 187 10.99 -9.70 -1.10
C ARG A 187 12.36 -9.51 -0.46
N PRO A 188 12.48 -9.57 0.88
CA PRO A 188 13.77 -9.52 1.54
C PRO A 188 14.76 -10.56 0.99
N GLY A 189 15.99 -10.12 0.73
CA GLY A 189 17.05 -10.96 0.18
C GLY A 189 17.30 -10.78 -1.32
N ARG A 190 16.43 -10.09 -2.05
CA ARG A 190 16.74 -9.65 -3.43
C ARG A 190 17.77 -8.54 -3.39
N ASP A 191 18.85 -8.70 -4.12
CA ASP A 191 19.88 -7.67 -4.26
C ASP A 191 19.60 -6.72 -5.44
N ASP A 192 20.33 -5.60 -5.51
CA ASP A 192 20.15 -4.60 -6.55
C ASP A 192 20.36 -5.16 -7.97
N THR A 193 21.27 -6.15 -8.12
CA THR A 193 21.53 -6.79 -9.42
C THR A 193 20.34 -7.61 -9.90
N GLU A 194 19.70 -8.33 -8.96
CA GLU A 194 18.47 -9.07 -9.23
C GLU A 194 17.33 -8.12 -9.58
N LEU A 195 17.14 -7.05 -8.81
CA LEU A 195 16.09 -6.05 -9.06
C LEU A 195 16.29 -5.36 -10.42
N ASP A 196 17.51 -4.98 -10.80
CA ASP A 196 17.82 -4.43 -12.11
C ASP A 196 17.53 -5.42 -13.25
N SER A 197 17.74 -6.72 -13.01
CA SER A 197 17.45 -7.77 -13.97
C SER A 197 15.96 -8.00 -14.12
N LEU A 198 15.21 -8.00 -13.02
CA LEU A 198 13.75 -8.08 -13.02
C LEU A 198 13.14 -6.86 -13.71
N GLN A 199 13.58 -5.66 -13.43
CA GLN A 199 13.11 -4.46 -14.11
C GLN A 199 13.26 -4.59 -15.64
N ARG A 200 14.46 -4.97 -16.13
CA ARG A 200 14.68 -5.16 -17.58
C ARG A 200 13.77 -6.23 -18.18
N ARG A 201 13.67 -7.39 -17.51
CA ARG A 201 12.81 -8.49 -17.97
C ARG A 201 11.35 -8.03 -18.10
N TYR A 202 10.82 -7.39 -17.06
CA TYR A 202 9.41 -7.01 -17.05
C TYR A 202 9.12 -5.76 -17.89
N GLN A 203 10.11 -4.89 -18.13
CA GLN A 203 10.01 -3.83 -19.14
C GLN A 203 9.91 -4.42 -20.55
N ASP A 204 10.72 -5.44 -20.87
CA ASP A 204 10.63 -6.14 -22.16
C ASP A 204 9.28 -6.85 -22.31
N GLU A 205 8.77 -7.46 -21.24
CA GLU A 205 7.47 -8.15 -21.21
C GLU A 205 6.28 -7.18 -21.33
N ALA A 206 6.39 -5.97 -20.81
CA ALA A 206 5.40 -4.90 -21.02
C ALA A 206 5.31 -4.47 -22.49
N GLY A 207 6.35 -4.75 -23.32
CA GLY A 207 6.28 -4.59 -24.77
C GLY A 207 6.08 -3.15 -25.24
N GLY A 208 6.33 -2.16 -24.39
CA GLY A 208 6.10 -0.74 -24.67
C GLY A 208 4.67 -0.25 -24.40
N GLU A 209 3.83 -1.07 -23.79
CA GLU A 209 2.47 -0.67 -23.37
C GLU A 209 2.54 0.38 -22.24
N PHE A 210 3.49 0.22 -21.33
CA PHE A 210 3.77 1.13 -20.20
C PHE A 210 5.21 0.97 -19.73
N ASP A 211 5.69 1.94 -18.94
CA ASP A 211 7.01 1.89 -18.33
C ASP A 211 7.01 1.01 -17.06
N VAL A 212 8.11 0.24 -16.86
CA VAL A 212 8.31 -0.58 -15.66
C VAL A 212 9.60 -0.16 -14.95
N LEU A 213 9.49 0.25 -13.70
CA LEU A 213 10.63 0.63 -12.86
C LEU A 213 10.64 -0.19 -11.56
N ALA A 214 11.81 -0.60 -11.09
CA ALA A 214 11.98 -1.10 -9.73
C ALA A 214 12.14 0.08 -8.77
N SER A 215 11.38 0.10 -7.68
CA SER A 215 11.50 1.14 -6.66
C SER A 215 12.82 1.02 -5.91
N LYS A 216 13.36 2.16 -5.53
CA LYS A 216 14.56 2.25 -4.68
C LYS A 216 14.54 3.55 -3.87
N GLU A 217 15.28 3.57 -2.78
CA GLU A 217 15.44 4.78 -1.98
C GLU A 217 15.99 5.94 -2.80
N GLY A 218 15.35 7.10 -2.69
CA GLY A 218 15.74 8.31 -3.43
C GLY A 218 15.30 8.35 -4.90
N LEU A 219 14.50 7.38 -5.38
CA LEU A 219 13.91 7.47 -6.71
C LEU A 219 12.89 8.61 -6.75
N GLU A 220 13.04 9.51 -7.69
CA GLU A 220 12.12 10.61 -7.99
C GLU A 220 11.52 10.42 -9.38
N ILE A 221 10.21 10.52 -9.50
CA ILE A 221 9.47 10.44 -10.76
C ILE A 221 8.70 11.74 -10.93
N SER A 222 8.91 12.42 -12.04
CA SER A 222 8.13 13.61 -12.40
C SER A 222 6.84 13.20 -13.11
N LEU A 223 5.70 13.80 -12.74
CA LEU A 223 4.37 13.57 -13.28
C LEU A 223 3.89 14.75 -14.12
#